data_71aa1697183b2685b71cfefb9ea16e15
#
_entry.id   71aa1697183b2685b71cfefb9ea16e15
#
_cell.length_a   1.000
_cell.length_b   1.000
_cell.length_c   1.000
_cell.angle_alpha   90.00
_cell.angle_beta   90.00
_cell.angle_gamma   90.00
#
_symmetry.space_group_name_H-M   'P 1'
#
loop_
_entity.id
_entity.type
_entity.pdbx_description
1 polymer ?
#
loop_
_entity_poly.entity_id
_entity_poly.type
_entity_poly.pdbx_seq_one_letter_code
_entity_poly.pdbx_strand_id
1 'polypeptide(L)'
;MAHPKHQVHPEDLERPEAKDWLASHQDTALKDLRLKFGLKRPYASWIAQLEVQRKYANKFPSLLLANWIFPTGQATEQSSSERTALYKASLISSQFTVDLCAGMGIDSWAFTQRDGSLGHFANELDPGLSKLLKFNLKNTSHTAGTATSVLPELKCWLHEKDVSPSEVTIYLDPDRRTGNEKSVALRDASPNVVTLQHELFKLSHTLMTKHSPMVDLNALYDLEHLSEIHIVEYHGECKEVLAIQHEGYIGQPAIKAVLLKENGSVEHSNSHQAIALSFVNELDQYLIQPGPALAKSKLHEEIATKQLWKKWTVGNLYTTDELPPNSLFFKRYKVIEVAKPYKVKLPSEGGAIERIGYPEHPEVIRKKLGWKEGRENKLFAVKQG
;
A
#
# COMPACT_ATOMS: atom_id res chain seq x y z
N MET A 1 -9.17 30.30 6.83
CA MET A 1 -7.76 30.46 7.25
C MET A 1 -7.23 29.05 7.51
N ALA A 2 -6.28 28.57 6.71
CA ALA A 2 -5.66 27.26 6.93
C ALA A 2 -4.87 27.35 8.25
N HIS A 3 -5.15 26.44 9.20
CA HIS A 3 -4.30 26.28 10.37
C HIS A 3 -2.85 26.08 9.91
N PRO A 4 -1.87 26.78 10.51
CA PRO A 4 -0.47 26.55 10.19
C PRO A 4 -0.20 25.07 10.43
N LYS A 5 0.08 24.34 9.36
CA LYS A 5 0.56 22.95 9.46
C LYS A 5 1.80 23.04 10.33
N HIS A 6 1.79 22.38 11.49
CA HIS A 6 2.96 22.33 12.37
C HIS A 6 4.09 21.64 11.59
N GLN A 7 4.96 22.45 11.03
CA GLN A 7 6.07 21.98 10.22
C GLN A 7 7.16 21.49 11.18
N VAL A 8 7.55 20.23 11.04
CA VAL A 8 8.73 19.70 11.72
C VAL A 8 9.95 20.34 11.08
N HIS A 9 10.81 20.92 11.90
CA HIS A 9 12.07 21.49 11.47
C HIS A 9 13.19 20.48 11.77
N PRO A 10 13.85 19.90 10.75
CA PRO A 10 14.87 18.87 10.93
C PRO A 10 16.00 19.32 11.86
N GLU A 11 16.40 20.59 11.78
CA GLU A 11 17.44 21.18 12.60
C GLU A 11 17.14 21.11 14.10
N ASP A 12 15.87 21.10 14.48
CA ASP A 12 15.48 20.95 15.88
C ASP A 12 15.73 19.53 16.39
N LEU A 13 15.62 18.54 15.50
CA LEU A 13 15.81 17.13 15.82
C LEU A 13 17.28 16.68 15.74
N GLU A 14 18.14 17.46 15.09
CA GLU A 14 19.60 17.27 15.11
C GLU A 14 20.28 17.87 16.35
N ARG A 15 19.57 18.61 17.18
CA ARG A 15 20.13 19.14 18.42
C ARG A 15 20.55 18.02 19.35
N PRO A 16 21.71 18.12 20.03
CA PRO A 16 22.22 17.06 20.90
C PRO A 16 21.21 16.60 21.96
N GLU A 17 20.43 17.53 22.51
CA GLU A 17 19.43 17.26 23.55
C GLU A 17 18.12 16.64 23.04
N ALA A 18 17.87 16.64 21.73
CA ALA A 18 16.59 16.16 21.16
C ALA A 18 16.34 14.68 21.45
N LYS A 19 17.37 13.84 21.30
CA LYS A 19 17.28 12.39 21.51
C LYS A 19 16.92 12.06 22.97
N ASP A 20 17.60 12.69 23.91
CA ASP A 20 17.39 12.45 25.34
C ASP A 20 16.02 12.98 25.77
N TRP A 21 15.61 14.12 25.21
CA TRP A 21 14.29 14.67 25.47
C TRP A 21 13.18 13.75 24.95
N LEU A 22 13.28 13.25 23.73
CA LEU A 22 12.31 12.31 23.15
C LEU A 22 12.22 11.04 23.99
N ALA A 23 13.37 10.47 24.37
CA ALA A 23 13.42 9.25 25.18
C ALA A 23 12.79 9.44 26.57
N SER A 24 13.09 10.58 27.24
CA SER A 24 12.56 10.86 28.59
C SER A 24 11.07 11.20 28.63
N HIS A 25 10.45 11.51 27.50
CA HIS A 25 9.04 11.90 27.42
C HIS A 25 8.16 10.90 26.66
N GLN A 26 8.67 9.67 26.37
CA GLN A 26 7.94 8.68 25.57
C GLN A 26 6.56 8.32 26.14
N ASP A 27 6.40 8.32 27.46
CA ASP A 27 5.15 7.96 28.13
C ASP A 27 4.32 9.17 28.60
N THR A 28 4.86 10.38 28.45
CA THR A 28 4.16 11.61 28.90
C THR A 28 3.02 11.96 27.94
N ALA A 29 1.85 12.27 28.43
CA ALA A 29 0.72 12.63 27.57
C ALA A 29 1.04 13.87 26.71
N LEU A 30 0.73 13.79 25.41
CA LEU A 30 1.03 14.87 24.45
C LEU A 30 0.38 16.21 24.84
N LYS A 31 -0.80 16.15 25.47
CA LYS A 31 -1.50 17.33 25.98
C LYS A 31 -0.66 18.05 27.04
N ASP A 32 -0.06 17.30 27.95
CA ASP A 32 0.73 17.87 29.05
C ASP A 32 2.05 18.46 28.53
N LEU A 33 2.66 17.79 27.54
CA LEU A 33 3.85 18.34 26.86
C LEU A 33 3.55 19.66 26.16
N ARG A 34 2.41 19.75 25.45
CA ARG A 34 1.98 20.99 24.80
C ARG A 34 1.69 22.10 25.81
N LEU A 35 1.12 21.77 26.96
CA LEU A 35 0.88 22.74 28.03
C LEU A 35 2.19 23.21 28.67
N LYS A 36 3.14 22.32 28.92
CA LYS A 36 4.41 22.62 29.60
C LYS A 36 5.40 23.38 28.71
N PHE A 37 5.57 22.95 27.48
CA PHE A 37 6.61 23.47 26.58
C PHE A 37 6.07 24.40 25.49
N GLY A 38 4.74 24.45 25.30
CA GLY A 38 4.10 25.26 24.28
C GLY A 38 4.37 24.76 22.86
N LEU A 39 4.14 25.66 21.89
CA LEU A 39 4.39 25.40 20.47
C LEU A 39 5.64 26.12 19.94
N LYS A 40 6.57 26.48 20.84
CA LYS A 40 7.83 27.15 20.49
C LYS A 40 8.88 26.11 20.07
N ARG A 41 9.73 26.49 19.12
CA ARG A 41 10.89 25.68 18.75
C ARG A 41 11.90 25.62 19.91
N PRO A 42 12.58 24.46 20.12
CA PRO A 42 12.51 23.22 19.33
C PRO A 42 11.39 22.27 19.75
N TYR A 43 10.72 22.53 20.86
CA TYR A 43 9.75 21.63 21.49
C TYR A 43 8.56 21.29 20.58
N ALA A 44 8.11 22.24 19.75
CA ALA A 44 7.05 21.97 18.79
C ALA A 44 7.41 20.83 17.83
N SER A 45 8.65 20.84 17.28
CA SER A 45 9.17 19.77 16.41
C SER A 45 9.33 18.46 17.17
N TRP A 46 9.82 18.48 18.41
CA TRP A 46 10.02 17.28 19.23
C TRP A 46 8.69 16.61 19.62
N ILE A 47 7.70 17.41 20.04
CA ILE A 47 6.35 16.90 20.37
C ILE A 47 5.69 16.30 19.13
N ALA A 48 5.82 16.95 17.96
CA ALA A 48 5.30 16.45 16.71
C ALA A 48 5.96 15.12 16.31
N GLN A 49 7.28 15.02 16.46
CA GLN A 49 8.02 13.78 16.22
C GLN A 49 7.56 12.64 17.15
N LEU A 50 7.40 12.94 18.44
CA LEU A 50 6.93 11.98 19.43
C LEU A 50 5.50 11.47 19.13
N GLU A 51 4.62 12.37 18.68
CA GLU A 51 3.27 12.01 18.25
C GLU A 51 3.28 11.02 17.07
N VAL A 52 4.12 11.28 16.07
CA VAL A 52 4.28 10.39 14.90
C VAL A 52 4.87 9.04 15.33
N GLN A 53 5.91 9.04 16.17
CA GLN A 53 6.52 7.82 16.67
C GLN A 53 5.51 6.92 17.38
N ARG A 54 4.66 7.46 18.23
CA ARG A 54 3.62 6.70 18.93
C ARG A 54 2.53 6.18 18.00
N LYS A 55 2.03 7.06 17.10
CA LYS A 55 0.91 6.72 16.21
C LYS A 55 1.29 5.65 15.18
N TYR A 56 2.53 5.67 14.71
CA TYR A 56 2.98 4.86 13.58
C TYR A 56 4.06 3.85 13.93
N ALA A 57 4.20 3.47 15.21
CA ALA A 57 5.20 2.51 15.67
C ALA A 57 5.22 1.20 14.86
N ASN A 58 4.05 0.65 14.57
CA ASN A 58 3.92 -0.58 13.77
C ASN A 58 4.13 -0.37 12.26
N LYS A 59 4.05 0.87 11.79
CA LYS A 59 4.22 1.19 10.37
C LYS A 59 5.70 1.37 10.01
N PHE A 60 6.51 1.85 10.98
CA PHE A 60 7.90 2.25 10.77
C PHE A 60 8.86 1.74 11.86
N PRO A 61 8.87 0.43 12.18
CA PRO A 61 9.64 -0.07 13.33
C PRO A 61 11.15 0.18 13.22
N SER A 62 11.77 -0.05 12.06
CA SER A 62 13.21 0.13 11.86
C SER A 62 13.61 1.59 11.72
N LEU A 63 12.77 2.40 11.06
CA LEU A 63 13.03 3.83 10.88
C LEU A 63 12.97 4.61 12.18
N LEU A 64 12.09 4.20 13.10
CA LEU A 64 12.05 4.77 14.44
C LEU A 64 13.33 4.53 15.22
N LEU A 65 13.93 3.35 15.09
CA LEU A 65 15.22 3.02 15.69
C LEU A 65 16.38 3.79 15.03
N ALA A 66 16.26 4.09 13.73
CA ALA A 66 17.24 4.85 12.97
C ALA A 66 17.16 6.37 13.16
N ASN A 67 16.33 6.87 14.07
CA ASN A 67 16.08 8.29 14.29
C ASN A 67 15.57 9.04 13.05
N TRP A 68 14.74 8.39 12.25
CA TRP A 68 14.12 9.01 11.07
C TRP A 68 13.27 10.21 11.44
N ILE A 69 13.41 11.29 10.71
CA ILE A 69 12.62 12.50 10.91
C ILE A 69 11.35 12.41 10.06
N PHE A 70 10.21 12.40 10.72
CA PHE A 70 8.90 12.27 10.07
C PHE A 70 8.23 13.62 9.90
N PRO A 71 7.62 13.90 8.74
CA PRO A 71 6.71 15.03 8.60
C PRO A 71 5.44 14.79 9.42
N THR A 72 4.71 15.85 9.73
CA THR A 72 3.40 15.72 10.38
C THR A 72 2.27 15.62 9.36
N GLY A 73 1.14 15.00 9.78
CA GLY A 73 -0.09 14.99 9.02
C GLY A 73 -0.12 13.97 7.88
N GLN A 74 -0.67 14.40 6.76
CA GLN A 74 -1.09 13.54 5.67
C GLN A 74 0.06 12.80 4.95
N ALA A 75 1.24 13.42 4.84
CA ALA A 75 2.40 12.80 4.20
C ALA A 75 2.81 11.49 4.92
N THR A 76 2.86 11.50 6.26
CA THR A 76 3.15 10.28 7.04
C THR A 76 2.04 9.24 6.96
N GLU A 77 0.77 9.68 6.97
CA GLU A 77 -0.37 8.77 6.88
C GLU A 77 -0.42 8.04 5.54
N GLN A 78 -0.16 8.73 4.44
CA GLN A 78 -0.27 8.22 3.09
C GLN A 78 0.99 7.54 2.55
N SER A 79 2.15 7.73 3.19
CA SER A 79 3.38 7.07 2.77
C SER A 79 3.26 5.54 2.83
N SER A 80 4.09 4.85 2.09
CA SER A 80 4.30 3.40 2.21
C SER A 80 4.61 3.01 3.66
N SER A 81 4.23 1.79 4.06
CA SER A 81 4.81 1.17 5.25
C SER A 81 6.21 0.64 4.95
N GLU A 82 7.04 0.43 5.96
CA GLU A 82 8.33 -0.25 5.76
C GLU A 82 8.16 -1.57 5.02
N ARG A 83 7.10 -2.30 5.34
CA ARG A 83 6.83 -3.61 4.77
C ARG A 83 6.55 -3.56 3.26
N THR A 84 5.72 -2.60 2.83
CA THR A 84 5.44 -2.43 1.40
C THR A 84 6.65 -1.83 0.66
N ALA A 85 7.43 -0.98 1.30
CA ALA A 85 8.65 -0.42 0.72
C ALA A 85 9.74 -1.50 0.52
N LEU A 86 9.97 -2.35 1.52
CA LEU A 86 10.91 -3.48 1.41
C LEU A 86 10.47 -4.49 0.36
N TYR A 87 9.16 -4.72 0.21
CA TYR A 87 8.65 -5.55 -0.88
C TYR A 87 8.99 -4.95 -2.25
N LYS A 88 8.73 -3.66 -2.47
CA LYS A 88 9.12 -2.97 -3.71
C LYS A 88 10.62 -3.08 -3.97
N ALA A 89 11.42 -2.87 -2.93
CA ALA A 89 12.88 -3.02 -3.03
C ALA A 89 13.30 -4.42 -3.46
N SER A 90 12.63 -5.47 -2.99
CA SER A 90 12.94 -6.86 -3.36
C SER A 90 12.63 -7.19 -4.83
N LEU A 91 11.84 -6.37 -5.52
CA LEU A 91 11.52 -6.54 -6.94
C LEU A 91 12.57 -5.91 -7.87
N ILE A 92 13.47 -5.12 -7.33
CA ILE A 92 14.47 -4.37 -8.10
C ILE A 92 15.79 -5.16 -8.15
N SER A 93 16.23 -5.50 -9.35
CA SER A 93 17.52 -6.18 -9.60
C SER A 93 18.63 -5.23 -10.05
N SER A 94 18.29 -4.03 -10.53
CA SER A 94 19.26 -3.04 -11.02
C SER A 94 20.12 -2.47 -9.89
N GLN A 95 21.33 -2.02 -10.21
CA GLN A 95 22.29 -1.45 -9.25
C GLN A 95 21.95 0.00 -8.87
N PHE A 96 21.30 0.73 -9.78
CA PHE A 96 20.91 2.12 -9.58
C PHE A 96 19.40 2.24 -9.53
N THR A 97 18.92 3.11 -8.67
CA THR A 97 17.49 3.40 -8.53
C THR A 97 17.22 4.89 -8.57
N VAL A 98 16.10 5.24 -9.16
CA VAL A 98 15.59 6.61 -9.25
C VAL A 98 14.17 6.62 -8.68
N ASP A 99 13.91 7.51 -7.75
CA ASP A 99 12.57 7.76 -7.19
C ASP A 99 12.15 9.19 -7.55
N LEU A 100 11.23 9.33 -8.50
CA LEU A 100 10.80 10.63 -9.00
C LEU A 100 9.70 11.29 -8.17
N CYS A 101 9.17 10.58 -7.16
CA CYS A 101 8.10 11.06 -6.28
C CYS A 101 8.34 10.60 -4.84
N ALA A 102 9.51 10.93 -4.28
CA ALA A 102 10.04 10.31 -3.08
C ALA A 102 9.22 10.58 -1.78
N GLY A 103 8.42 11.64 -1.76
CA GLY A 103 7.67 12.00 -0.57
C GLY A 103 8.58 12.18 0.65
N MET A 104 8.27 11.45 1.72
CA MET A 104 9.11 11.45 2.91
C MET A 104 10.28 10.44 2.85
N GLY A 105 10.43 9.71 1.75
CA GLY A 105 11.59 8.87 1.45
C GLY A 105 11.54 7.42 1.93
N ILE A 106 10.37 6.86 2.26
CA ILE A 106 10.28 5.48 2.77
C ILE A 106 10.65 4.45 1.70
N ASP A 107 10.13 4.61 0.48
CA ASP A 107 10.47 3.75 -0.65
C ASP A 107 11.93 3.93 -1.05
N SER A 108 12.39 5.18 -1.15
CA SER A 108 13.79 5.52 -1.39
C SER A 108 14.74 4.89 -0.37
N TRP A 109 14.39 4.94 0.93
CA TRP A 109 15.16 4.26 1.98
C TRP A 109 15.27 2.76 1.69
N ALA A 110 14.16 2.09 1.44
CA ALA A 110 14.16 0.66 1.16
C ALA A 110 15.03 0.31 -0.07
N PHE A 111 15.01 1.17 -1.10
CA PHE A 111 15.83 0.98 -2.30
C PHE A 111 17.33 1.09 -1.99
N THR A 112 17.74 1.93 -1.05
CA THR A 112 19.13 2.05 -0.63
C THR A 112 19.61 0.91 0.27
N GLN A 113 18.70 0.15 0.90
CA GLN A 113 19.05 -0.98 1.78
C GLN A 113 19.30 -2.29 1.02
N ARG A 114 19.13 -2.32 -0.30
CA ARG A 114 19.31 -3.53 -1.11
C ARG A 114 20.78 -3.91 -1.22
N ASP A 115 21.06 -5.20 -1.15
CA ASP A 115 22.36 -5.72 -1.51
C ASP A 115 22.68 -5.38 -2.98
N GLY A 116 23.88 -4.87 -3.24
CA GLY A 116 24.32 -4.46 -4.58
C GLY A 116 23.78 -3.10 -5.06
N SER A 117 23.13 -2.30 -4.19
CA SER A 117 22.77 -0.92 -4.50
C SER A 117 24.04 -0.05 -4.60
N LEU A 118 24.31 0.53 -5.78
CA LEU A 118 25.46 1.40 -6.04
C LEU A 118 25.12 2.89 -6.05
N GLY A 119 23.83 3.23 -6.23
CA GLY A 119 23.40 4.63 -6.22
C GLY A 119 21.90 4.81 -6.22
N HIS A 120 21.48 5.92 -5.64
CA HIS A 120 20.07 6.31 -5.58
C HIS A 120 19.91 7.80 -5.86
N PHE A 121 18.95 8.13 -6.70
CA PHE A 121 18.52 9.49 -7.03
C PHE A 121 17.09 9.68 -6.57
N ALA A 122 16.83 10.68 -5.72
CA ALA A 122 15.52 10.96 -5.17
C ALA A 122 15.06 12.37 -5.52
N ASN A 123 13.85 12.49 -6.03
CA ASN A 123 13.21 13.76 -6.33
C ASN A 123 11.90 13.92 -5.56
N GLU A 124 11.66 15.11 -5.04
CA GLU A 124 10.40 15.45 -4.37
C GLU A 124 9.96 16.86 -4.74
N LEU A 125 8.67 17.00 -5.10
CA LEU A 125 8.08 18.28 -5.52
C LEU A 125 7.89 19.24 -4.35
N ASP A 126 7.46 18.76 -3.18
CA ASP A 126 7.25 19.61 -1.99
C ASP A 126 8.59 19.98 -1.36
N PRO A 127 8.92 21.30 -1.27
CA PRO A 127 10.20 21.73 -0.73
C PRO A 127 10.43 21.35 0.73
N GLY A 128 9.36 21.24 1.51
CA GLY A 128 9.43 20.81 2.91
C GLY A 128 9.79 19.35 3.05
N LEU A 129 9.16 18.48 2.24
CA LEU A 129 9.49 17.05 2.18
C LEU A 129 10.88 16.82 1.57
N SER A 130 11.23 17.55 0.51
CA SER A 130 12.58 17.48 -0.09
C SER A 130 13.68 17.83 0.92
N LYS A 131 13.42 18.81 1.80
CA LYS A 131 14.35 19.12 2.89
C LYS A 131 14.48 17.97 3.89
N LEU A 132 13.37 17.37 4.32
CA LEU A 132 13.38 16.20 5.21
C LEU A 132 14.10 15.02 4.58
N LEU A 133 13.89 14.79 3.29
CA LEU A 133 14.52 13.72 2.53
C LEU A 133 16.05 13.81 2.59
N LYS A 134 16.63 15.01 2.45
CA LYS A 134 18.09 15.25 2.57
C LYS A 134 18.66 14.91 3.94
N PHE A 135 17.88 15.14 5.02
CA PHE A 135 18.30 14.76 6.37
C PHE A 135 18.23 13.24 6.59
N ASN A 136 17.20 12.60 6.06
CA ASN A 136 16.98 11.18 6.26
C ASN A 136 17.88 10.29 5.39
N LEU A 137 18.17 10.71 4.16
CA LEU A 137 18.93 9.93 3.16
C LEU A 137 20.24 10.65 2.77
N LYS A 138 21.15 10.81 3.72
CA LYS A 138 22.37 11.62 3.57
C LYS A 138 23.31 11.19 2.43
N ASN A 139 23.29 9.91 2.05
CA ASN A 139 24.21 9.32 1.05
C ASN A 139 23.54 9.12 -0.33
N THR A 140 22.53 9.90 -0.65
CA THR A 140 21.82 9.82 -1.92
C THR A 140 21.85 11.15 -2.66
N SER A 141 21.61 11.13 -3.96
CA SER A 141 21.47 12.35 -4.77
C SER A 141 20.03 12.85 -4.65
N HIS A 142 19.85 14.15 -4.42
CA HIS A 142 18.55 14.76 -4.17
C HIS A 142 18.28 15.94 -5.08
N THR A 143 17.06 15.99 -5.62
CA THR A 143 16.54 17.15 -6.36
C THR A 143 15.18 17.59 -5.81
N ALA A 144 14.73 18.77 -6.24
CA ALA A 144 13.43 19.29 -5.89
C ALA A 144 12.77 19.90 -7.13
N GLY A 145 11.68 19.28 -7.57
CA GLY A 145 10.96 19.74 -8.76
C GLY A 145 9.93 18.75 -9.26
N THR A 146 9.26 19.10 -10.36
CA THR A 146 8.38 18.14 -11.04
C THR A 146 9.21 17.02 -11.65
N ALA A 147 8.64 15.80 -11.76
CA ALA A 147 9.33 14.68 -12.41
C ALA A 147 9.88 15.01 -13.80
N THR A 148 9.19 15.89 -14.55
CA THR A 148 9.65 16.34 -15.88
C THR A 148 10.79 17.35 -15.79
N SER A 149 10.71 18.31 -14.87
CA SER A 149 11.72 19.38 -14.76
C SER A 149 13.09 18.89 -14.31
N VAL A 150 13.16 17.77 -13.61
CA VAL A 150 14.42 17.20 -13.08
C VAL A 150 15.08 16.19 -14.03
N LEU A 151 14.48 15.87 -15.17
CA LEU A 151 15.07 14.93 -16.13
C LEU A 151 16.46 15.36 -16.64
N PRO A 152 16.76 16.64 -16.89
CA PRO A 152 18.14 17.05 -17.24
C PRO A 152 19.16 16.74 -16.16
N GLU A 153 18.83 16.99 -14.88
CA GLU A 153 19.71 16.68 -13.74
C GLU A 153 19.89 15.17 -13.57
N LEU A 154 18.82 14.39 -13.74
CA LEU A 154 18.90 12.93 -13.74
C LEU A 154 19.82 12.40 -14.85
N LYS A 155 19.69 12.95 -16.08
CA LYS A 155 20.59 12.59 -17.21
C LYS A 155 22.04 12.87 -16.88
N CYS A 156 22.36 14.04 -16.31
CA CYS A 156 23.70 14.38 -15.87
C CYS A 156 24.21 13.38 -14.81
N TRP A 157 23.40 13.09 -13.80
CA TRP A 157 23.76 12.15 -12.72
C TRP A 157 24.05 10.74 -13.22
N LEU A 158 23.25 10.22 -14.17
CA LEU A 158 23.49 8.91 -14.79
C LEU A 158 24.78 8.92 -15.63
N HIS A 159 24.99 9.97 -16.41
CA HIS A 159 26.17 10.14 -17.24
C HIS A 159 27.47 10.24 -16.40
N GLU A 160 27.45 11.03 -15.32
CA GLU A 160 28.60 11.17 -14.42
C GLU A 160 29.02 9.85 -13.75
N LYS A 161 28.10 8.91 -13.62
CA LYS A 161 28.32 7.58 -13.05
C LYS A 161 28.55 6.49 -14.09
N ASP A 162 28.55 6.85 -15.36
CA ASP A 162 28.69 5.93 -16.50
C ASP A 162 27.69 4.76 -16.45
N VAL A 163 26.42 5.07 -16.15
CA VAL A 163 25.35 4.09 -15.93
C VAL A 163 24.56 3.89 -17.21
N SER A 164 24.43 2.64 -17.64
CA SER A 164 23.55 2.25 -18.76
C SER A 164 22.07 2.12 -18.33
N PRO A 165 21.11 2.31 -19.25
CA PRO A 165 19.68 2.18 -18.93
C PRO A 165 19.28 0.81 -18.36
N SER A 166 20.01 -0.26 -18.68
CA SER A 166 19.76 -1.60 -18.15
C SER A 166 20.11 -1.77 -16.68
N GLU A 167 20.94 -0.87 -16.13
CA GLU A 167 21.38 -0.89 -14.74
C GLU A 167 20.52 -0.02 -13.82
N VAL A 168 19.44 0.60 -14.37
CA VAL A 168 18.58 1.53 -13.66
C VAL A 168 17.17 0.98 -13.54
N THR A 169 16.53 1.18 -12.40
CA THR A 169 15.08 1.11 -12.24
C THR A 169 14.56 2.49 -11.83
N ILE A 170 13.60 3.02 -12.60
CA ILE A 170 12.90 4.26 -12.24
C ILE A 170 11.57 3.91 -11.59
N TYR A 171 11.37 4.45 -10.39
CA TYR A 171 10.15 4.30 -9.60
C TYR A 171 9.37 5.62 -9.57
N LEU A 172 8.04 5.51 -9.61
CA LEU A 172 7.10 6.62 -9.50
C LEU A 172 5.95 6.26 -8.56
N ASP A 173 5.59 7.18 -7.67
CA ASP A 173 4.37 7.15 -6.86
C ASP A 173 3.55 8.42 -7.15
N PRO A 174 2.81 8.45 -8.27
CA PRO A 174 2.10 9.66 -8.70
C PRO A 174 0.98 10.03 -7.73
N ASP A 175 0.90 11.30 -7.34
CA ASP A 175 -0.28 11.81 -6.62
C ASP A 175 -1.47 11.95 -7.55
N ARG A 176 -2.65 11.54 -7.08
CA ARG A 176 -3.91 11.53 -7.85
C ARG A 176 -4.83 12.68 -7.54
N ARG A 177 -4.32 13.67 -6.85
CA ARG A 177 -5.11 14.83 -6.46
C ARG A 177 -4.93 15.96 -7.45
N THR A 178 -5.81 16.03 -8.41
CA THR A 178 -6.05 17.25 -9.19
C THR A 178 -7.17 18.03 -8.49
N GLY A 179 -6.79 18.94 -7.57
CA GLY A 179 -7.77 19.70 -6.79
C GLY A 179 -8.42 18.91 -5.64
N ASN A 180 -9.72 19.13 -5.43
CA ASN A 180 -10.49 18.49 -4.34
C ASN A 180 -11.11 17.13 -4.70
N GLU A 181 -10.99 16.67 -5.95
CA GLU A 181 -11.57 15.42 -6.41
C GLU A 181 -10.50 14.33 -6.55
N LYS A 182 -10.86 13.11 -6.12
CA LYS A 182 -10.03 11.91 -6.30
C LYS A 182 -10.33 11.33 -7.68
N SER A 183 -9.43 11.51 -8.65
CA SER A 183 -9.53 10.82 -9.93
C SER A 183 -9.02 9.37 -9.83
N VAL A 184 -9.65 8.48 -10.57
CA VAL A 184 -9.26 7.06 -10.70
C VAL A 184 -8.47 6.82 -11.99
N ALA A 185 -8.49 7.77 -12.94
CA ALA A 185 -7.81 7.65 -14.21
C ALA A 185 -6.30 7.88 -14.08
N LEU A 186 -5.49 7.05 -14.74
CA LEU A 186 -4.02 7.17 -14.76
C LEU A 186 -3.56 8.52 -15.32
N ARG A 187 -4.29 9.04 -16.30
CA ARG A 187 -3.96 10.28 -17.01
C ARG A 187 -4.11 11.54 -16.16
N ASP A 188 -4.86 11.45 -15.07
CA ASP A 188 -5.10 12.58 -14.15
C ASP A 188 -4.08 12.58 -12.98
N ALA A 189 -3.19 11.61 -12.93
CA ALA A 189 -2.14 11.56 -11.92
C ALA A 189 -1.01 12.54 -12.21
N SER A 190 -0.33 13.01 -11.17
CA SER A 190 0.84 13.87 -11.31
C SER A 190 2.05 13.21 -10.61
N PRO A 191 3.11 12.88 -11.39
CA PRO A 191 3.25 13.00 -12.85
C PRO A 191 2.33 12.04 -13.60
N ASN A 192 1.95 12.44 -14.84
CA ASN A 192 1.22 11.55 -15.75
C ASN A 192 2.18 10.52 -16.35
N VAL A 193 2.15 9.29 -15.83
CA VAL A 193 3.08 8.22 -16.25
C VAL A 193 2.89 7.85 -17.72
N VAL A 194 1.64 7.82 -18.21
CA VAL A 194 1.33 7.43 -19.59
C VAL A 194 2.03 8.34 -20.60
N THR A 195 2.12 9.65 -20.30
CA THR A 195 2.82 10.59 -21.18
C THR A 195 4.33 10.63 -20.94
N LEU A 196 4.76 10.32 -19.73
CA LEU A 196 6.18 10.43 -19.33
C LEU A 196 6.99 9.17 -19.69
N GLN A 197 6.35 7.99 -19.73
CA GLN A 197 7.04 6.70 -19.89
C GLN A 197 8.01 6.67 -21.08
N HIS A 198 7.67 7.26 -22.22
CA HIS A 198 8.53 7.29 -23.40
C HIS A 198 9.88 8.01 -23.14
N GLU A 199 9.88 9.10 -22.38
CA GLU A 199 11.12 9.80 -22.00
C GLU A 199 11.90 9.01 -20.92
N LEU A 200 11.19 8.30 -20.04
CA LEU A 200 11.82 7.50 -19.00
C LEU A 200 12.51 6.26 -19.57
N PHE A 201 11.95 5.62 -20.60
CA PHE A 201 12.57 4.47 -21.27
C PHE A 201 13.90 4.82 -21.97
N LYS A 202 14.16 6.09 -22.27
CA LYS A 202 15.49 6.53 -22.73
C LYS A 202 16.54 6.49 -21.62
N LEU A 203 16.13 6.37 -20.35
CA LEU A 203 17.00 6.43 -19.16
C LEU A 203 17.04 5.13 -18.37
N SER A 204 16.05 4.27 -18.56
CA SER A 204 15.91 3.01 -17.81
C SER A 204 15.12 1.99 -18.61
N HIS A 205 15.58 0.74 -18.60
CA HIS A 205 14.81 -0.35 -19.21
C HIS A 205 13.70 -0.88 -18.27
N THR A 206 13.65 -0.44 -17.02
CA THR A 206 12.64 -0.89 -16.04
C THR A 206 11.97 0.30 -15.37
N LEU A 207 10.65 0.38 -15.53
CA LEU A 207 9.83 1.34 -14.79
C LEU A 207 8.95 0.58 -13.80
N MET A 208 8.83 1.11 -12.59
CA MET A 208 7.89 0.60 -11.58
C MET A 208 7.00 1.76 -11.14
N THR A 209 5.69 1.59 -11.21
CA THR A 209 4.74 2.62 -10.78
C THR A 209 3.82 2.08 -9.69
N LYS A 210 3.65 2.87 -8.62
CA LYS A 210 2.71 2.58 -7.55
C LYS A 210 1.37 3.24 -7.83
N HIS A 211 0.31 2.47 -7.65
CA HIS A 211 -1.05 2.93 -7.79
C HIS A 211 -1.87 2.60 -6.53
N SER A 212 -2.94 3.40 -6.31
CA SER A 212 -3.85 3.12 -5.20
C SER A 212 -4.55 1.77 -5.36
N PRO A 213 -4.97 1.16 -4.26
CA PRO A 213 -5.84 -0.02 -4.28
C PRO A 213 -7.12 0.14 -5.12
N MET A 214 -7.55 1.38 -5.36
CA MET A 214 -8.78 1.68 -6.11
C MET A 214 -8.60 1.81 -7.62
N VAL A 215 -7.36 1.69 -8.14
CA VAL A 215 -7.11 1.76 -9.59
C VAL A 215 -7.90 0.67 -10.34
N ASP A 216 -8.48 1.02 -11.48
CA ASP A 216 -8.98 0.01 -12.40
C ASP A 216 -7.77 -0.69 -13.06
N LEU A 217 -7.68 -2.03 -12.91
CA LEU A 217 -6.58 -2.79 -13.50
C LEU A 217 -6.56 -2.69 -15.02
N ASN A 218 -7.73 -2.50 -15.66
CA ASN A 218 -7.79 -2.32 -17.10
C ASN A 218 -7.12 -1.02 -17.55
N ALA A 219 -7.14 0.03 -16.73
CA ALA A 219 -6.46 1.27 -17.06
C ALA A 219 -4.93 1.12 -17.13
N LEU A 220 -4.36 0.12 -16.45
CA LEU A 220 -2.92 -0.14 -16.48
C LEU A 220 -2.43 -0.61 -17.86
N TYR A 221 -3.30 -1.13 -18.71
CA TYR A 221 -2.94 -1.52 -20.07
C TYR A 221 -2.65 -0.33 -21.01
N ASP A 222 -2.85 0.92 -20.55
CA ASP A 222 -2.36 2.13 -21.22
C ASP A 222 -0.82 2.30 -21.04
N LEU A 223 -0.20 1.52 -20.15
CA LEU A 223 1.24 1.52 -19.95
C LEU A 223 1.93 0.61 -20.97
N GLU A 224 2.90 1.18 -21.70
CA GLU A 224 3.69 0.45 -22.68
C GLU A 224 4.61 -0.58 -21.98
N HIS A 225 4.86 -1.71 -22.62
CA HIS A 225 5.78 -2.73 -22.09
C HIS A 225 5.39 -3.27 -20.70
N LEU A 226 4.12 -3.21 -20.33
CA LEU A 226 3.61 -3.70 -19.05
C LEU A 226 3.83 -5.21 -18.94
N SER A 227 4.71 -5.62 -18.05
CA SER A 227 5.11 -7.01 -17.86
C SER A 227 4.46 -7.67 -16.65
N GLU A 228 4.25 -6.90 -15.56
CA GLU A 228 3.69 -7.43 -14.33
C GLU A 228 2.76 -6.44 -13.66
N ILE A 229 1.72 -6.96 -12.99
CA ILE A 229 0.81 -6.21 -12.10
C ILE A 229 0.79 -6.94 -10.77
N HIS A 230 1.27 -6.30 -9.71
CA HIS A 230 1.22 -6.86 -8.35
C HIS A 230 0.14 -6.17 -7.53
N ILE A 231 -0.81 -6.92 -7.01
CA ILE A 231 -1.82 -6.46 -6.07
C ILE A 231 -1.37 -6.83 -4.67
N VAL A 232 -0.94 -5.83 -3.89
CA VAL A 232 -0.26 -6.04 -2.62
C VAL A 232 -1.23 -5.92 -1.45
N GLU A 233 -1.35 -6.99 -0.69
CA GLU A 233 -2.16 -7.09 0.52
C GLU A 233 -1.27 -7.15 1.77
N TYR A 234 -1.64 -6.41 2.80
CA TYR A 234 -1.02 -6.47 4.12
C TYR A 234 -2.07 -6.22 5.20
N HIS A 235 -2.08 -7.05 6.26
CA HIS A 235 -3.07 -7.02 7.34
C HIS A 235 -4.54 -7.07 6.86
N GLY A 236 -4.82 -7.87 5.82
CA GLY A 236 -6.17 -8.07 5.31
C GLY A 236 -6.74 -6.89 4.51
N GLU A 237 -5.89 -5.99 4.06
CA GLU A 237 -6.25 -4.86 3.19
C GLU A 237 -5.35 -4.80 1.97
N CYS A 238 -5.92 -4.51 0.80
CA CYS A 238 -5.14 -4.15 -0.37
C CYS A 238 -4.49 -2.78 -0.13
N LYS A 239 -3.16 -2.73 -0.09
CA LYS A 239 -2.40 -1.51 0.21
C LYS A 239 -2.05 -0.70 -1.03
N GLU A 240 -1.62 -1.37 -2.07
CA GLU A 240 -1.17 -0.76 -3.31
C GLU A 240 -1.27 -1.74 -4.49
N VAL A 241 -1.24 -1.19 -5.69
CA VAL A 241 -1.06 -1.95 -6.94
C VAL A 241 0.22 -1.43 -7.59
N LEU A 242 1.12 -2.35 -7.94
CA LEU A 242 2.35 -2.02 -8.66
C LEU A 242 2.20 -2.43 -10.11
N ALA A 243 2.56 -1.56 -11.03
CA ALA A 243 2.73 -1.89 -12.44
C ALA A 243 4.23 -1.86 -12.76
N ILE A 244 4.74 -2.93 -13.34
CA ILE A 244 6.15 -3.08 -13.72
C ILE A 244 6.20 -3.20 -15.24
N GLN A 245 7.03 -2.35 -15.84
CA GLN A 245 7.23 -2.26 -17.26
C GLN A 245 8.70 -2.61 -17.57
N HIS A 246 8.91 -3.51 -18.54
CA HIS A 246 10.25 -3.82 -19.03
C HIS A 246 10.32 -3.48 -20.51
N GLU A 247 11.22 -2.59 -20.89
CA GLU A 247 11.39 -2.17 -22.27
C GLU A 247 11.48 -3.37 -23.22
N GLY A 248 10.73 -3.31 -24.32
CA GLY A 248 10.65 -4.38 -25.30
C GLY A 248 9.75 -5.58 -24.92
N TYR A 249 9.14 -5.57 -23.73
CA TYR A 249 8.19 -6.63 -23.39
C TYR A 249 6.94 -6.56 -24.28
N ILE A 250 6.58 -7.69 -24.85
CA ILE A 250 5.40 -7.88 -25.70
C ILE A 250 4.62 -9.09 -25.17
N GLY A 251 3.39 -8.87 -24.75
CA GLY A 251 2.55 -9.94 -24.23
C GLY A 251 1.55 -9.49 -23.19
N GLN A 252 0.85 -10.44 -22.60
CA GLN A 252 -0.05 -10.17 -21.48
C GLN A 252 0.76 -10.11 -20.19
N PRO A 253 0.52 -9.10 -19.34
CA PRO A 253 1.24 -8.99 -18.08
C PRO A 253 0.92 -10.16 -17.13
N ALA A 254 1.92 -10.57 -16.37
CA ALA A 254 1.70 -11.46 -15.24
C ALA A 254 0.95 -10.71 -14.13
N ILE A 255 -0.22 -11.22 -13.73
CA ILE A 255 -0.99 -10.65 -12.61
C ILE A 255 -0.68 -11.45 -11.36
N LYS A 256 -0.23 -10.80 -10.30
CA LYS A 256 0.16 -11.43 -9.04
C LYS A 256 -0.65 -10.87 -7.87
N ALA A 257 -1.35 -11.74 -7.15
CA ALA A 257 -1.87 -11.43 -5.83
C ALA A 257 -0.75 -11.68 -4.81
N VAL A 258 -0.37 -10.67 -4.06
CA VAL A 258 0.75 -10.70 -3.13
C VAL A 258 0.25 -10.47 -1.72
N LEU A 259 0.51 -11.41 -0.82
CA LEU A 259 0.24 -11.29 0.61
C LEU A 259 1.55 -11.08 1.37
N LEU A 260 1.72 -9.89 1.92
CA LEU A 260 2.86 -9.58 2.79
C LEU A 260 2.63 -10.15 4.19
N LYS A 261 3.71 -10.70 4.77
CA LYS A 261 3.80 -11.17 6.15
C LYS A 261 4.85 -10.36 6.88
N GLU A 262 4.95 -10.55 8.20
CA GLU A 262 6.04 -9.94 8.99
C GLU A 262 7.42 -10.33 8.43
N ASN A 263 7.58 -11.58 7.99
CA ASN A 263 8.79 -12.07 7.34
C ASN A 263 8.46 -12.62 5.94
N GLY A 264 8.78 -11.86 4.89
CA GLY A 264 8.60 -12.29 3.49
C GLY A 264 7.22 -12.01 2.90
N SER A 265 6.95 -12.61 1.77
CA SER A 265 5.68 -12.55 1.04
C SER A 265 5.28 -13.92 0.52
N VAL A 266 4.00 -14.06 0.20
CA VAL A 266 3.46 -15.20 -0.54
C VAL A 266 2.76 -14.65 -1.77
N GLU A 267 3.00 -15.24 -2.92
CA GLU A 267 2.43 -14.80 -4.19
C GLU A 267 1.58 -15.90 -4.82
N HIS A 268 0.53 -15.48 -5.54
CA HIS A 268 -0.25 -16.30 -6.43
C HIS A 268 -0.34 -15.59 -7.78
N SER A 269 0.16 -16.20 -8.82
CA SER A 269 0.15 -15.65 -10.18
C SER A 269 -0.93 -16.31 -11.04
N ASN A 270 -1.39 -15.57 -12.06
CA ASN A 270 -2.30 -16.11 -13.06
C ASN A 270 -1.64 -17.28 -13.83
N SER A 271 -2.46 -18.26 -14.15
CA SER A 271 -2.04 -19.43 -14.94
C SER A 271 -2.54 -19.38 -16.38
N HIS A 272 -3.26 -18.31 -16.76
CA HIS A 272 -3.91 -18.15 -18.07
C HIS A 272 -4.84 -19.32 -18.46
N GLN A 273 -5.36 -20.04 -17.46
CA GLN A 273 -6.30 -21.13 -17.69
C GLN A 273 -7.71 -20.60 -17.95
N ALA A 274 -8.45 -21.33 -18.77
CA ALA A 274 -9.85 -21.02 -18.99
C ALA A 274 -10.64 -21.10 -17.68
N ILE A 275 -11.45 -20.08 -17.39
CA ILE A 275 -12.31 -20.01 -16.21
C ILE A 275 -13.64 -20.68 -16.55
N ALA A 276 -14.00 -21.71 -15.78
CA ALA A 276 -15.26 -22.42 -15.86
C ALA A 276 -15.93 -22.48 -14.49
N LEU A 277 -16.78 -21.49 -14.19
CA LEU A 277 -17.49 -21.39 -12.92
C LEU A 277 -18.93 -21.83 -13.05
N SER A 278 -19.39 -22.67 -12.12
CA SER A 278 -20.81 -22.93 -11.89
C SER A 278 -21.36 -21.96 -10.88
N PHE A 279 -22.54 -21.39 -11.14
CA PHE A 279 -23.19 -20.43 -10.26
C PHE A 279 -24.35 -21.11 -9.50
N VAL A 280 -24.46 -20.78 -8.22
CA VAL A 280 -25.50 -21.32 -7.34
C VAL A 280 -26.12 -20.22 -6.46
N ASN A 281 -27.40 -20.43 -6.12
CA ASN A 281 -28.15 -19.53 -5.21
C ASN A 281 -28.16 -20.05 -3.77
N GLU A 282 -27.84 -21.31 -3.55
CA GLU A 282 -27.81 -21.96 -2.25
C GLU A 282 -26.37 -22.21 -1.81
N LEU A 283 -26.15 -22.26 -0.53
CA LEU A 283 -24.85 -22.55 0.06
C LEU A 283 -24.74 -24.02 0.41
N ASP A 284 -23.59 -24.60 0.08
CA ASP A 284 -23.16 -25.92 0.54
C ASP A 284 -22.62 -25.84 2.00
N GLN A 285 -21.94 -26.86 2.48
CA GLN A 285 -21.43 -26.93 3.85
C GLN A 285 -20.36 -25.89 4.20
N TYR A 286 -19.61 -25.44 3.20
CA TYR A 286 -18.51 -24.48 3.40
C TYR A 286 -18.67 -23.26 2.50
N LEU A 287 -18.33 -22.11 3.07
CA LEU A 287 -18.25 -20.82 2.37
C LEU A 287 -16.78 -20.40 2.30
N ILE A 288 -16.33 -19.96 1.13
CA ILE A 288 -14.97 -19.51 0.88
C ILE A 288 -14.99 -18.03 0.50
N GLN A 289 -14.18 -17.25 1.19
CA GLN A 289 -14.01 -15.83 0.95
C GLN A 289 -12.58 -15.51 0.52
N PRO A 290 -12.35 -15.02 -0.71
CA PRO A 290 -11.04 -14.54 -1.16
C PRO A 290 -10.54 -13.36 -0.32
N GLY A 291 -9.23 -13.31 -0.10
CA GLY A 291 -8.56 -12.13 0.44
C GLY A 291 -8.60 -10.95 -0.54
N PRO A 292 -8.33 -9.73 -0.05
CA PRO A 292 -8.44 -8.50 -0.84
C PRO A 292 -7.60 -8.49 -2.14
N ALA A 293 -6.34 -8.94 -2.09
CA ALA A 293 -5.49 -9.00 -3.27
C ALA A 293 -6.02 -10.00 -4.31
N LEU A 294 -6.43 -11.17 -3.84
CA LEU A 294 -6.97 -12.21 -4.69
C LEU A 294 -8.33 -11.79 -5.30
N ALA A 295 -9.16 -11.09 -4.53
CA ALA A 295 -10.44 -10.57 -5.01
C ALA A 295 -10.25 -9.49 -6.08
N LYS A 296 -9.32 -8.57 -5.87
CA LYS A 296 -9.04 -7.48 -6.81
C LYS A 296 -8.40 -7.98 -8.11
N SER A 297 -7.49 -8.95 -8.03
CA SER A 297 -6.84 -9.55 -9.20
C SER A 297 -7.77 -10.46 -10.01
N LYS A 298 -8.92 -10.87 -9.47
CA LYS A 298 -9.82 -11.91 -9.98
C LYS A 298 -9.20 -13.32 -10.05
N LEU A 299 -7.99 -13.51 -9.54
CA LEU A 299 -7.33 -14.83 -9.55
C LEU A 299 -8.05 -15.88 -8.71
N HIS A 300 -8.96 -15.47 -7.82
CA HIS A 300 -9.85 -16.37 -7.11
C HIS A 300 -10.72 -17.23 -8.06
N GLU A 301 -11.02 -16.74 -9.27
CA GLU A 301 -11.84 -17.48 -10.25
C GLU A 301 -11.07 -18.67 -10.84
N GLU A 302 -9.76 -18.53 -11.09
CA GLU A 302 -8.91 -19.64 -11.50
C GLU A 302 -8.79 -20.70 -10.41
N ILE A 303 -8.62 -20.28 -9.15
CA ILE A 303 -8.56 -21.20 -8.01
C ILE A 303 -9.89 -21.95 -7.87
N ALA A 304 -11.00 -21.25 -7.91
CA ALA A 304 -12.33 -21.87 -7.80
C ALA A 304 -12.59 -22.88 -8.91
N THR A 305 -12.18 -22.57 -10.15
CA THR A 305 -12.27 -23.49 -11.27
C THR A 305 -11.46 -24.76 -11.02
N LYS A 306 -10.21 -24.64 -10.57
CA LYS A 306 -9.34 -25.78 -10.24
C LYS A 306 -9.89 -26.67 -9.11
N GLN A 307 -10.51 -26.01 -8.13
CA GLN A 307 -11.04 -26.68 -6.94
C GLN A 307 -12.50 -27.13 -7.10
N LEU A 308 -13.09 -26.89 -8.28
CA LEU A 308 -14.51 -27.17 -8.57
C LEU A 308 -15.48 -26.49 -7.58
N TRP A 309 -15.10 -25.34 -7.03
CA TRP A 309 -15.99 -24.57 -6.16
C TRP A 309 -17.07 -23.87 -6.97
N LYS A 310 -18.26 -23.86 -6.43
CA LYS A 310 -19.40 -23.18 -7.03
C LYS A 310 -19.38 -21.71 -6.62
N LYS A 311 -19.55 -20.80 -7.56
CA LYS A 311 -19.65 -19.35 -7.25
C LYS A 311 -21.04 -19.03 -6.75
N TRP A 312 -21.12 -18.53 -5.52
CA TRP A 312 -22.38 -18.03 -5.01
C TRP A 312 -22.76 -16.73 -5.73
N THR A 313 -24.04 -16.56 -6.07
CA THR A 313 -24.52 -15.39 -6.84
C THR A 313 -24.40 -14.06 -6.08
N VAL A 314 -23.97 -14.09 -4.83
CA VAL A 314 -23.79 -12.92 -3.98
C VAL A 314 -22.30 -12.66 -3.73
N GLY A 315 -21.80 -11.54 -4.21
CA GLY A 315 -20.42 -11.10 -4.00
C GLY A 315 -19.37 -11.98 -4.67
N ASN A 316 -18.16 -11.93 -4.16
CA ASN A 316 -17.05 -12.80 -4.60
C ASN A 316 -16.86 -13.96 -3.62
N LEU A 317 -17.95 -14.70 -3.37
CA LEU A 317 -17.95 -15.85 -2.46
C LEU A 317 -18.15 -17.15 -3.24
N TYR A 318 -17.62 -18.24 -2.66
CA TYR A 318 -17.75 -19.57 -3.23
C TYR A 318 -18.26 -20.54 -2.18
N THR A 319 -18.83 -21.66 -2.64
CA THR A 319 -19.34 -22.70 -1.78
C THR A 319 -18.95 -24.09 -2.28
N THR A 320 -18.85 -25.05 -1.36
CA THR A 320 -18.53 -26.45 -1.64
C THR A 320 -18.98 -27.33 -0.47
N ASP A 321 -19.25 -28.61 -0.75
CA ASP A 321 -19.50 -29.61 0.29
C ASP A 321 -18.24 -30.22 0.88
N GLU A 322 -17.11 -30.13 0.15
CA GLU A 322 -15.82 -30.63 0.61
C GLU A 322 -15.09 -29.58 1.44
N LEU A 323 -14.34 -30.02 2.47
CA LEU A 323 -13.54 -29.13 3.29
C LEU A 323 -12.46 -28.45 2.44
N PRO A 324 -12.52 -27.12 2.26
CA PRO A 324 -11.52 -26.42 1.44
C PRO A 324 -10.12 -26.50 2.08
N PRO A 325 -9.05 -26.54 1.25
CA PRO A 325 -7.68 -26.58 1.77
C PRO A 325 -7.37 -25.32 2.60
N ASN A 326 -6.37 -25.44 3.48
CA ASN A 326 -5.82 -24.26 4.15
C ASN A 326 -5.11 -23.35 3.15
N SER A 327 -5.40 -22.08 3.19
CA SER A 327 -4.74 -21.07 2.36
C SER A 327 -4.60 -19.77 3.12
N LEU A 328 -3.59 -18.99 2.74
CA LEU A 328 -3.41 -17.64 3.22
C LEU A 328 -4.21 -16.62 2.38
N PHE A 329 -4.58 -17.01 1.16
CA PHE A 329 -5.26 -16.15 0.22
C PHE A 329 -6.79 -16.17 0.32
N PHE A 330 -7.35 -17.10 1.06
CA PHE A 330 -8.80 -17.13 1.31
C PHE A 330 -9.13 -17.66 2.70
N LYS A 331 -10.25 -17.19 3.21
CA LYS A 331 -10.84 -17.68 4.46
C LYS A 331 -11.91 -18.70 4.13
N ARG A 332 -12.00 -19.75 4.95
CA ARG A 332 -13.04 -20.78 4.85
C ARG A 332 -13.88 -20.75 6.10
N TYR A 333 -15.17 -20.93 5.92
CA TYR A 333 -16.14 -20.94 7.00
C TYR A 333 -17.02 -22.18 6.85
N LYS A 334 -17.33 -22.86 7.95
CA LYS A 334 -18.40 -23.84 7.95
C LYS A 334 -19.72 -23.11 8.07
N VAL A 335 -20.64 -23.38 7.15
CA VAL A 335 -22.00 -22.81 7.19
C VAL A 335 -22.78 -23.46 8.30
N ILE A 336 -23.21 -22.68 9.28
CA ILE A 336 -23.99 -23.17 10.43
C ILE A 336 -25.47 -23.01 10.15
N GLU A 337 -25.87 -21.85 9.62
CA GLU A 337 -27.26 -21.53 9.36
C GLU A 337 -27.40 -20.50 8.24
N VAL A 338 -28.41 -20.65 7.42
CA VAL A 338 -28.88 -19.66 6.45
C VAL A 338 -30.32 -19.29 6.82
N ALA A 339 -30.55 -18.02 7.13
CA ALA A 339 -31.87 -17.59 7.61
C ALA A 339 -32.28 -16.25 7.02
N LYS A 340 -33.59 -15.95 7.06
CA LYS A 340 -34.10 -14.62 6.76
C LYS A 340 -33.52 -13.58 7.75
N PRO A 341 -33.44 -12.29 7.35
CA PRO A 341 -32.96 -11.22 8.23
C PRO A 341 -33.58 -11.28 9.62
N TYR A 342 -32.75 -11.14 10.65
CA TYR A 342 -33.15 -11.14 12.08
C TYR A 342 -33.82 -12.43 12.62
N LYS A 343 -33.83 -13.52 11.84
CA LYS A 343 -34.34 -14.84 12.26
C LYS A 343 -33.23 -15.87 12.52
N VAL A 344 -31.96 -15.47 12.33
CA VAL A 344 -30.80 -16.32 12.51
C VAL A 344 -30.55 -16.60 13.99
N LYS A 345 -30.24 -17.85 14.33
CA LYS A 345 -29.79 -18.28 15.68
C LYS A 345 -28.28 -18.08 15.78
N LEU A 346 -27.86 -17.09 16.54
CA LEU A 346 -26.47 -16.72 16.64
C LEU A 346 -25.77 -17.43 17.82
N PRO A 347 -24.51 -17.87 17.66
CA PRO A 347 -23.70 -18.37 18.75
C PRO A 347 -23.51 -17.34 19.87
N SER A 348 -23.47 -17.81 21.12
CA SER A 348 -23.35 -16.96 22.33
C SER A 348 -22.00 -16.24 22.43
N GLU A 349 -20.97 -16.80 21.81
CA GLU A 349 -19.59 -16.30 21.81
C GLU A 349 -19.41 -14.99 21.04
N GLY A 350 -20.42 -14.60 20.30
CA GLY A 350 -20.35 -13.40 19.46
C GLY A 350 -19.62 -13.63 18.15
N GLY A 351 -19.44 -12.54 17.38
CA GLY A 351 -18.75 -12.65 16.10
C GLY A 351 -18.62 -11.34 15.33
N ALA A 352 -17.99 -11.43 14.16
CA ALA A 352 -17.88 -10.33 13.21
C ALA A 352 -19.10 -10.29 12.28
N ILE A 353 -19.48 -9.10 11.82
CA ILE A 353 -20.54 -8.90 10.83
C ILE A 353 -19.93 -8.30 9.57
N GLU A 354 -20.14 -8.96 8.46
CA GLU A 354 -19.79 -8.45 7.13
C GLU A 354 -21.05 -8.30 6.28
N ARG A 355 -21.19 -7.16 5.62
CA ARG A 355 -22.32 -6.93 4.72
C ARG A 355 -21.89 -7.03 3.26
N ILE A 356 -22.71 -7.68 2.45
CA ILE A 356 -22.52 -7.80 1.00
C ILE A 356 -23.81 -7.31 0.33
N GLY A 357 -23.80 -6.04 -0.09
CA GLY A 357 -24.96 -5.39 -0.67
C GLY A 357 -26.14 -5.15 0.29
N TYR A 358 -26.05 -5.58 1.55
CA TYR A 358 -27.09 -5.37 2.54
C TYR A 358 -27.18 -3.88 2.96
N PRO A 359 -28.38 -3.28 3.06
CA PRO A 359 -28.51 -1.83 3.23
C PRO A 359 -28.08 -1.31 4.60
N GLU A 360 -28.25 -2.10 5.66
CA GLU A 360 -27.99 -1.64 7.02
C GLU A 360 -26.50 -1.78 7.39
N HIS A 361 -25.99 -0.81 8.15
CA HIS A 361 -24.63 -0.84 8.66
C HIS A 361 -24.42 -1.99 9.67
N PRO A 362 -23.22 -2.63 9.74
CA PRO A 362 -22.93 -3.72 10.68
C PRO A 362 -23.30 -3.42 12.13
N GLU A 363 -23.06 -2.20 12.61
CA GLU A 363 -23.40 -1.77 13.97
C GLU A 363 -24.92 -1.78 14.24
N VAL A 364 -25.72 -1.40 13.22
CA VAL A 364 -27.19 -1.42 13.32
C VAL A 364 -27.69 -2.87 13.39
N ILE A 365 -27.12 -3.73 12.53
CA ILE A 365 -27.43 -5.16 12.52
C ILE A 365 -27.08 -5.78 13.87
N ARG A 366 -25.89 -5.50 14.40
CA ARG A 366 -25.39 -5.97 15.70
C ARG A 366 -26.36 -5.60 16.82
N LYS A 367 -26.75 -4.32 16.88
CA LYS A 367 -27.67 -3.80 17.89
C LYS A 367 -29.04 -4.49 17.81
N LYS A 368 -29.60 -4.66 16.61
CA LYS A 368 -30.89 -5.31 16.42
C LYS A 368 -30.89 -6.80 16.79
N LEU A 369 -29.76 -7.48 16.55
CA LEU A 369 -29.58 -8.89 16.90
C LEU A 369 -29.16 -9.10 18.36
N GLY A 370 -28.76 -8.05 19.09
CA GLY A 370 -28.20 -8.17 20.43
C GLY A 370 -26.92 -9.01 20.47
N TRP A 371 -26.19 -9.10 19.34
CA TRP A 371 -25.06 -9.99 19.21
C TRP A 371 -23.74 -9.32 19.60
N LYS A 372 -22.97 -10.01 20.44
CA LYS A 372 -21.69 -9.49 20.94
C LYS A 372 -20.63 -9.48 19.83
N GLU A 373 -19.64 -8.64 19.99
CA GLU A 373 -18.42 -8.69 19.16
C GLU A 373 -17.61 -9.94 19.50
N GLY A 374 -17.00 -10.55 18.48
CA GLY A 374 -16.22 -11.76 18.62
C GLY A 374 -15.42 -12.05 17.35
N ARG A 375 -14.49 -13.01 17.44
CA ARG A 375 -13.58 -13.36 16.32
C ARG A 375 -13.84 -14.75 15.73
N GLU A 376 -14.50 -15.63 16.45
CA GLU A 376 -14.66 -17.04 16.06
C GLU A 376 -15.78 -17.25 15.04
N ASN A 377 -16.84 -16.46 15.13
CA ASN A 377 -17.99 -16.55 14.25
C ASN A 377 -18.08 -15.35 13.32
N LYS A 378 -18.72 -15.56 12.16
CA LYS A 378 -18.95 -14.50 11.19
C LYS A 378 -20.35 -14.58 10.62
N LEU A 379 -21.05 -13.47 10.65
CA LEU A 379 -22.35 -13.27 10.02
C LEU A 379 -22.16 -12.52 8.70
N PHE A 380 -22.55 -13.13 7.61
CA PHE A 380 -22.64 -12.46 6.31
C PHE A 380 -24.07 -11.95 6.12
N ALA A 381 -24.26 -10.64 6.22
CA ALA A 381 -25.53 -10.00 5.90
C ALA A 381 -25.56 -9.70 4.39
N VAL A 382 -26.39 -10.40 3.64
CA VAL A 382 -26.42 -10.33 2.19
C VAL A 382 -27.78 -9.82 1.69
N LYS A 383 -27.75 -9.11 0.56
CA LYS A 383 -28.95 -8.81 -0.21
C LYS A 383 -28.98 -9.78 -1.37
N GLN A 384 -29.90 -10.74 -1.36
CA GLN A 384 -30.26 -11.51 -2.55
C GLN A 384 -31.11 -10.63 -3.45
N GLY A 385 -30.76 -10.59 -4.73
CA GLY A 385 -31.48 -9.83 -5.75
C GLY A 385 -32.85 -10.38 -6.03
#